data_a952f521e0ad52587bd7a30274193a0c
#
_entry.id   a952f521e0ad52587bd7a30274193a0c
#
_cell.length_a   1.000
_cell.length_b   1.000
_cell.length_c   1.000
_cell.angle_alpha   90.00
_cell.angle_beta   90.00
_cell.angle_gamma   90.00
#
_symmetry.space_group_name_H-M   'P 1'
#
loop_
_entity.id
_entity.type
_entity.pdbx_description
1 polymer ?
#
loop_
_entity_poly.entity_id
_entity_poly.type
_entity_poly.pdbx_seq_one_letter_code
_entity_poly.pdbx_strand_id
1 'polypeptide(L)'
;MMERLFCDLHIHSCLSPCGDALMTPNNIAGMAFIKGLDVIAVCDHNSARNLPAVKAAADRMNVLLLPGMELTTREEAHMLCYFRTVQACMAFGEAIYAHLAPTPNNERFFGRQQVMNERDEEIDVEERLLIGALDLPFEAC
;
A
#
# COMPACT_ATOMS: atom_id res chain seq x y z
N MET A 1 -29.46 -8.86 12.62
CA MET A 1 -29.45 -7.56 11.92
C MET A 1 -28.16 -7.50 11.11
N MET A 2 -28.21 -7.17 9.84
CA MET A 2 -26.98 -6.94 9.06
C MET A 2 -26.48 -5.54 9.39
N GLU A 3 -25.25 -5.44 9.88
CA GLU A 3 -24.55 -4.16 10.03
C GLU A 3 -24.07 -3.72 8.65
N ARG A 4 -24.20 -2.43 8.36
CA ARG A 4 -23.58 -1.81 7.19
C ARG A 4 -22.19 -1.34 7.56
N LEU A 5 -21.20 -1.71 6.77
CA LEU A 5 -19.84 -1.20 6.86
C LEU A 5 -19.58 -0.28 5.67
N PHE A 6 -18.99 0.87 5.94
CA PHE A 6 -18.49 1.78 4.92
C PHE A 6 -17.01 1.52 4.70
N CYS A 7 -16.65 1.18 3.47
CA CYS A 7 -15.31 0.71 3.14
C CYS A 7 -14.70 1.50 1.98
N ASP A 8 -13.39 1.74 2.05
CA ASP A 8 -12.55 2.07 0.90
C ASP A 8 -11.44 1.03 0.82
N LEU A 9 -11.50 0.19 -0.20
CA LEU A 9 -10.64 -0.99 -0.32
C LEU A 9 -9.51 -0.83 -1.33
N HIS A 10 -9.26 0.39 -1.83
CA HIS A 10 -8.18 0.66 -2.77
C HIS A 10 -7.59 2.05 -2.56
N ILE A 11 -6.67 2.16 -1.62
CA ILE A 11 -5.99 3.41 -1.27
C ILE A 11 -4.49 3.22 -1.52
N HIS A 12 -3.85 4.23 -2.12
CA HIS A 12 -2.40 4.31 -2.23
C HIS A 12 -1.83 5.27 -1.21
N SER A 13 -0.74 4.89 -0.56
CA SER A 13 0.02 5.77 0.32
C SER A 13 1.08 6.57 -0.47
N CYS A 14 1.81 7.43 0.23
CA CYS A 14 2.95 8.16 -0.32
C CYS A 14 4.12 7.26 -0.76
N LEU A 15 4.00 5.95 -0.60
CA LEU A 15 4.95 4.97 -1.13
C LEU A 15 4.72 4.70 -2.62
N SER A 16 3.47 4.76 -3.09
CA SER A 16 3.14 4.50 -4.48
C SER A 16 3.39 5.72 -5.37
N PRO A 17 3.93 5.54 -6.59
CA PRO A 17 4.14 6.64 -7.54
C PRO A 17 2.87 7.40 -7.92
N CYS A 18 1.71 6.76 -7.81
CA CYS A 18 0.40 7.38 -8.04
C CYS A 18 -0.22 7.97 -6.77
N GLY A 19 0.39 7.75 -5.60
CA GLY A 19 -0.02 8.35 -4.34
C GLY A 19 0.53 9.77 -4.19
N ASP A 20 -0.27 10.66 -3.59
CA ASP A 20 0.19 11.98 -3.22
C ASP A 20 1.14 11.91 -2.00
N ALA A 21 2.12 12.81 -1.91
CA ALA A 21 3.05 12.88 -0.78
C ALA A 21 2.35 13.13 0.58
N LEU A 22 1.14 13.68 0.57
CA LEU A 22 0.30 13.86 1.76
C LEU A 22 -0.48 12.60 2.16
N MET A 23 -0.42 11.53 1.37
CA MET A 23 -1.04 10.24 1.71
C MET A 23 -0.18 9.46 2.70
N THR A 24 0.13 10.11 3.81
CA THR A 24 0.88 9.51 4.92
C THR A 24 -0.02 8.59 5.77
N PRO A 25 0.54 7.66 6.53
CA PRO A 25 -0.24 6.73 7.37
C PRO A 25 -1.27 7.42 8.27
N ASN A 26 -0.88 8.51 8.96
CA ASN A 26 -1.80 9.21 9.85
C ASN A 26 -2.86 10.01 9.09
N ASN A 27 -2.52 10.60 7.95
CA ASN A 27 -3.49 11.31 7.11
C ASN A 27 -4.54 10.35 6.53
N ILE A 28 -4.12 9.17 6.05
CA ILE A 28 -5.04 8.14 5.54
C ILE A 28 -6.02 7.73 6.65
N ALA A 29 -5.51 7.34 7.82
CA ALA A 29 -6.36 6.90 8.94
C ALA A 29 -7.26 8.03 9.46
N GLY A 30 -6.73 9.25 9.57
CA GLY A 30 -7.48 10.43 10.01
C GLY A 30 -8.60 10.79 9.04
N MET A 31 -8.36 10.75 7.74
CA MET A 31 -9.38 10.99 6.72
C MET A 31 -10.44 9.89 6.69
N ALA A 32 -10.04 8.62 6.87
CA ALA A 32 -10.98 7.53 7.00
C ALA A 32 -11.94 7.75 8.17
N PHE A 33 -11.41 8.14 9.34
CA PHE A 33 -12.21 8.47 10.50
C PHE A 33 -13.18 9.65 10.24
N ILE A 34 -12.70 10.75 9.65
CA ILE A 34 -13.52 11.93 9.32
C ILE A 34 -14.64 11.58 8.33
N LYS A 35 -14.37 10.68 7.38
CA LYS A 35 -15.34 10.23 6.38
C LYS A 35 -16.30 9.15 6.90
N GLY A 36 -16.10 8.66 8.12
CA GLY A 36 -16.93 7.61 8.71
C GLY A 36 -16.74 6.26 8.04
N LEU A 37 -15.51 5.97 7.57
CA LEU A 37 -15.18 4.65 7.06
C LEU A 37 -14.90 3.70 8.21
N ASP A 38 -15.48 2.50 8.14
CA ASP A 38 -15.26 1.41 9.10
C ASP A 38 -14.03 0.58 8.74
N VAL A 39 -13.80 0.40 7.43
CA VAL A 39 -12.74 -0.44 6.88
C VAL A 39 -12.01 0.28 5.76
N ILE A 40 -10.67 0.23 5.80
CA ILE A 40 -9.82 0.68 4.71
C ILE A 40 -8.87 -0.43 4.26
N ALA A 41 -8.47 -0.42 2.99
CA ALA A 41 -7.34 -1.20 2.51
C ALA A 41 -6.34 -0.28 1.81
N VAL A 42 -5.11 -0.27 2.28
CA VAL A 42 -4.00 0.40 1.61
C VAL A 42 -3.29 -0.64 0.76
N CYS A 43 -3.25 -0.37 -0.54
CA CYS A 43 -2.82 -1.30 -1.59
C CYS A 43 -1.74 -0.64 -2.45
N ASP A 44 -0.58 -0.36 -1.87
CA ASP A 44 0.53 0.20 -2.62
C ASP A 44 1.02 -0.76 -3.71
N HIS A 45 1.55 -0.20 -4.79
CA HIS A 45 2.08 -0.98 -5.90
C HIS A 45 3.24 -1.88 -5.45
N ASN A 46 3.10 -3.18 -5.64
CA ASN A 46 4.14 -4.19 -5.43
C ASN A 46 4.90 -4.09 -4.09
N SER A 47 4.31 -3.46 -3.07
CA SER A 47 4.93 -3.24 -1.78
C SER A 47 3.93 -3.16 -0.63
N ALA A 48 4.34 -3.60 0.55
CA ALA A 48 3.57 -3.50 1.78
C ALA A 48 4.28 -2.66 2.87
N ARG A 49 5.35 -1.93 2.50
CA ARG A 49 6.29 -1.33 3.47
C ARG A 49 5.66 -0.28 4.38
N ASN A 50 4.59 0.40 3.95
CA ASN A 50 3.85 1.36 4.79
C ASN A 50 2.74 0.73 5.64
N LEU A 51 2.38 -0.54 5.41
CA LEU A 51 1.28 -1.18 6.16
C LEU A 51 1.48 -1.22 7.68
N PRO A 52 2.68 -1.44 8.23
CA PRO A 52 2.86 -1.39 9.69
C PRO A 52 2.48 -0.03 10.28
N ALA A 53 2.90 1.06 9.64
CA ALA A 53 2.59 2.42 10.07
C ALA A 53 1.09 2.74 9.89
N VAL A 54 0.51 2.34 8.76
CA VAL A 54 -0.95 2.49 8.50
C VAL A 54 -1.76 1.71 9.53
N LYS A 55 -1.34 0.48 9.88
CA LYS A 55 -2.02 -0.33 10.90
C LYS A 55 -2.04 0.37 12.25
N ALA A 56 -0.89 0.88 12.69
CA ALA A 56 -0.80 1.62 13.93
C ALA A 56 -1.67 2.89 13.94
N ALA A 57 -1.72 3.61 12.82
CA ALA A 57 -2.56 4.80 12.68
C ALA A 57 -4.06 4.45 12.68
N ALA A 58 -4.46 3.43 11.91
CA ALA A 58 -5.84 2.96 11.82
C ALA A 58 -6.37 2.47 13.18
N ASP A 59 -5.56 1.74 13.94
CA ASP A 59 -5.92 1.27 15.29
C ASP A 59 -6.18 2.44 16.23
N ARG A 60 -5.39 3.51 16.18
CA ARG A 60 -5.63 4.71 16.99
C ARG A 60 -6.93 5.42 16.63
N MET A 61 -7.38 5.32 15.39
CA MET A 61 -8.62 5.93 14.89
C MET A 61 -9.84 4.98 14.95
N ASN A 62 -9.66 3.76 15.48
CA ASN A 62 -10.68 2.71 15.49
C ASN A 62 -11.24 2.40 14.09
N VAL A 63 -10.39 2.44 13.09
CA VAL A 63 -10.67 2.04 11.69
C VAL A 63 -10.02 0.69 11.45
N LEU A 64 -10.74 -0.26 10.88
CA LEU A 64 -10.19 -1.57 10.55
C LEU A 64 -9.32 -1.46 9.29
N LEU A 65 -8.07 -1.92 9.38
CA LEU A 65 -7.21 -2.09 8.21
C LEU A 65 -7.33 -3.53 7.66
N LEU A 66 -7.76 -3.65 6.41
CA LEU A 66 -7.56 -4.86 5.61
C LEU A 66 -6.21 -4.73 4.88
N PRO A 67 -5.19 -5.51 5.26
CA PRO A 67 -3.89 -5.42 4.60
C PRO A 67 -3.99 -5.78 3.12
N GLY A 68 -3.47 -4.94 2.25
CA GLY A 68 -3.57 -5.12 0.82
C GLY A 68 -2.31 -4.74 0.06
N MET A 69 -2.28 -5.14 -1.21
CA MET A 69 -1.24 -4.79 -2.18
C MET A 69 -1.83 -4.80 -3.56
N GLU A 70 -1.42 -3.88 -4.42
CA GLU A 70 -1.76 -3.91 -5.83
C GLU A 70 -0.57 -4.44 -6.64
N LEU A 71 -0.73 -5.61 -7.23
CA LEU A 71 0.26 -6.18 -8.13
C LEU A 71 0.06 -5.65 -9.55
N THR A 72 1.18 -5.41 -10.24
CA THR A 72 1.17 -5.24 -11.70
C THR A 72 1.81 -6.48 -12.31
N THR A 73 1.02 -7.29 -12.99
CA THR A 73 1.49 -8.54 -13.60
C THR A 73 2.35 -8.27 -14.83
N ARG A 74 2.97 -9.33 -15.38
CA ARG A 74 3.74 -9.26 -16.64
C ARG A 74 2.91 -8.71 -17.80
N GLU A 75 1.63 -9.03 -17.82
CA GLU A 75 0.66 -8.57 -18.84
C GLU A 75 0.17 -7.15 -18.57
N GLU A 76 0.74 -6.46 -17.57
CA GLU A 76 0.32 -5.14 -17.10
C GLU A 76 -1.13 -5.09 -16.56
N ALA A 77 -1.66 -6.23 -16.11
CA ALA A 77 -2.91 -6.26 -15.37
C ALA A 77 -2.67 -5.88 -13.90
N HIS A 78 -3.53 -5.03 -13.37
CA HIS A 78 -3.52 -4.64 -11.96
C HIS A 78 -4.43 -5.57 -11.16
N MET A 79 -3.89 -6.14 -10.10
CA MET A 79 -4.59 -7.10 -9.26
C MET A 79 -4.49 -6.72 -7.79
N LEU A 80 -5.64 -6.50 -7.15
CA LEU A 80 -5.71 -6.26 -5.71
C LEU A 80 -5.64 -7.58 -4.95
N CYS A 81 -4.66 -7.69 -4.08
CA CYS A 81 -4.45 -8.83 -3.19
C CYS A 81 -4.69 -8.40 -1.75
N TYR A 82 -5.54 -9.14 -1.02
CA TYR A 82 -5.84 -8.88 0.38
C TYR A 82 -5.35 -10.01 1.28
N PHE A 83 -4.89 -9.65 2.47
CA PHE A 83 -4.28 -10.57 3.41
C PHE A 83 -4.94 -10.49 4.77
N ARG A 84 -4.86 -11.58 5.53
CA ARG A 84 -5.41 -11.63 6.90
C ARG A 84 -4.62 -10.80 7.90
N THR A 85 -3.31 -10.67 7.68
CA THR A 85 -2.40 -9.96 8.58
C THR A 85 -1.41 -9.10 7.81
N VAL A 86 -0.93 -8.02 8.44
CA VAL A 86 0.13 -7.17 7.90
C VAL A 86 1.39 -8.01 7.64
N GLN A 87 1.73 -8.93 8.56
CA GLN A 87 2.91 -9.79 8.45
C GLN A 87 2.85 -10.68 7.19
N ALA A 88 1.67 -11.25 6.89
CA ALA A 88 1.51 -12.07 5.69
C ALA A 88 1.67 -11.23 4.41
N CYS A 89 1.12 -10.01 4.39
CA CYS A 89 1.26 -9.09 3.27
C CYS A 89 2.73 -8.65 3.10
N MET A 90 3.42 -8.33 4.19
CA MET A 90 4.85 -7.97 4.17
C MET A 90 5.71 -9.10 3.63
N ALA A 91 5.52 -10.33 4.13
CA ALA A 91 6.28 -11.50 3.66
C ALA A 91 6.03 -11.78 2.16
N PHE A 92 4.80 -11.62 1.71
CA PHE A 92 4.47 -11.73 0.30
C PHE A 92 5.15 -10.62 -0.53
N GLY A 93 5.14 -9.38 -0.04
CA GLY A 93 5.81 -8.24 -0.68
C GLY A 93 7.32 -8.47 -0.84
N GLU A 94 7.98 -9.02 0.18
CA GLU A 94 9.40 -9.40 0.10
C GLU A 94 9.65 -10.48 -0.97
N ALA A 95 8.77 -11.48 -1.04
CA ALA A 95 8.88 -12.56 -2.02
C ALA A 95 8.73 -12.05 -3.46
N ILE A 96 7.74 -11.19 -3.72
CA ILE A 96 7.52 -10.65 -5.08
C ILE A 96 8.53 -9.59 -5.49
N TYR A 97 9.20 -8.94 -4.55
CA TYR A 97 10.20 -7.90 -4.84
C TYR A 97 11.34 -8.41 -5.72
N ALA A 98 11.68 -9.70 -5.63
CA ALA A 98 12.66 -10.35 -6.51
C ALA A 98 12.21 -10.38 -7.99
N HIS A 99 10.91 -10.30 -8.23
CA HIS A 99 10.30 -10.30 -9.57
C HIS A 99 10.05 -8.90 -10.12
N LEU A 100 10.30 -7.86 -9.32
CA LEU A 100 10.21 -6.48 -9.77
C LEU A 100 11.45 -6.11 -10.57
N ALA A 101 11.26 -5.52 -11.76
CA ALA A 101 12.35 -5.03 -12.57
C ALA A 101 13.25 -4.06 -11.78
N PRO A 102 14.60 -4.12 -11.92
CA PRO A 102 15.53 -3.25 -11.21
C PRO A 102 15.57 -1.83 -11.80
N THR A 103 14.44 -1.34 -12.30
CA THR A 103 14.31 -0.01 -12.87
C THR A 103 14.34 1.02 -11.75
N PRO A 104 15.28 1.99 -11.75
CA PRO A 104 15.33 3.02 -10.73
C PRO A 104 14.13 3.96 -10.82
N ASN A 105 13.66 4.43 -9.67
CA ASN A 105 12.64 5.46 -9.63
C ASN A 105 13.22 6.80 -10.14
N ASN A 106 12.43 7.53 -10.90
CA ASN A 106 12.73 8.90 -11.29
C ASN A 106 11.79 9.86 -10.55
N GLU A 107 12.27 10.40 -9.43
CA GLU A 107 11.47 11.26 -8.54
C GLU A 107 10.87 12.47 -9.26
N ARG A 108 11.47 12.96 -10.34
CA ARG A 108 10.95 14.08 -11.12
C ARG A 108 9.63 13.75 -11.83
N PHE A 109 9.46 12.48 -12.23
CA PHE A 109 8.28 12.04 -12.98
C PHE A 109 7.27 11.28 -12.11
N PHE A 110 7.76 10.49 -11.15
CA PHE A 110 6.94 9.56 -10.36
C PHE A 110 6.83 9.97 -8.89
N GLY A 111 7.51 11.05 -8.49
CA GLY A 111 7.56 11.43 -7.08
C GLY A 111 8.48 10.52 -6.25
N ARG A 112 8.61 10.87 -4.99
CA ARG A 112 9.41 10.16 -4.00
C ARG A 112 8.58 9.04 -3.38
N GLN A 113 9.07 7.81 -3.44
CA GLN A 113 8.42 6.63 -2.88
C GLN A 113 8.82 6.48 -1.40
N GLN A 114 8.05 7.12 -0.52
CA GLN A 114 8.41 7.31 0.88
C GLN A 114 7.93 6.14 1.76
N VAL A 115 8.85 5.59 2.54
CA VAL A 115 8.53 4.64 3.61
C VAL A 115 8.44 5.40 4.92
N MET A 116 7.30 5.32 5.58
CA MET A 116 6.97 6.08 6.78
C MET A 116 6.95 5.20 8.02
N ASN A 117 7.26 5.81 9.16
CA ASN A 117 6.96 5.24 10.46
C ASN A 117 5.56 5.67 10.96
N GLU A 118 5.20 5.25 12.16
CA GLU A 118 3.91 5.54 12.81
C GLU A 118 3.69 7.02 13.19
N ARG A 119 4.72 7.87 13.04
CA ARG A 119 4.69 9.31 13.29
C ARG A 119 4.71 10.15 12.02
N ASP A 120 4.57 9.50 10.85
CA ASP A 120 4.73 10.12 9.53
C ASP A 120 6.13 10.72 9.30
N GLU A 121 7.14 10.13 9.93
CA GLU A 121 8.54 10.44 9.64
C GLU A 121 9.03 9.49 8.54
N GLU A 122 9.67 10.03 7.51
CA GLU A 122 10.31 9.22 6.47
C GLU A 122 11.50 8.47 7.08
N ILE A 123 11.48 7.14 7.01
CA ILE A 123 12.53 6.27 7.53
C ILE A 123 13.35 5.62 6.43
N ASP A 124 12.82 5.58 5.22
CA ASP A 124 13.49 5.03 4.05
C ASP A 124 12.82 5.52 2.76
N VAL A 125 13.48 5.33 1.64
CA VAL A 125 12.97 5.62 0.30
C VAL A 125 13.15 4.39 -0.57
N GLU A 126 12.08 3.99 -1.26
CA GLU A 126 12.17 2.89 -2.22
C GLU A 126 12.77 3.39 -3.53
N GLU A 127 13.93 2.84 -3.89
CA GLU A 127 14.68 3.27 -5.06
C GLU A 127 14.24 2.62 -6.37
N ARG A 128 13.60 1.43 -6.31
CA ARG A 128 13.02 0.79 -7.49
C ARG A 128 11.66 1.35 -7.77
N LEU A 129 11.36 1.57 -9.04
CA LEU A 129 10.04 2.02 -9.47
C LEU A 129 8.98 0.94 -9.19
N LEU A 130 8.17 1.17 -8.17
CA LEU A 130 7.20 0.18 -7.67
C LEU A 130 6.06 -0.11 -8.64
N ILE A 131 5.63 0.87 -9.44
CA ILE A 131 4.50 0.70 -10.38
C ILE A 131 4.84 -0.19 -11.58
N GLY A 132 6.11 -0.56 -11.77
CA GLY A 132 6.54 -1.42 -12.86
C GLY A 132 5.94 -2.81 -12.81
N ALA A 133 5.85 -3.46 -13.97
CA ALA A 133 5.36 -4.83 -14.05
C ALA A 133 6.33 -5.82 -13.40
N LEU A 134 5.76 -6.79 -12.70
CA LEU A 134 6.47 -7.94 -12.19
C LEU A 134 6.81 -8.91 -13.34
N ASP A 135 7.85 -9.69 -13.17
CA ASP A 135 8.17 -10.83 -14.05
C ASP A 135 7.26 -12.05 -13.74
N LEU A 136 6.05 -11.84 -13.31
CA LEU A 136 5.08 -12.86 -12.97
C LEU A 136 3.84 -12.71 -13.85
N PRO A 137 3.39 -13.79 -14.54
CA PRO A 137 2.13 -13.76 -15.27
C PRO A 137 0.95 -13.76 -14.29
N PHE A 138 -0.19 -13.27 -14.75
CA PHE A 138 -1.43 -13.22 -13.94
C PHE A 138 -1.77 -14.57 -13.31
N GLU A 139 -1.58 -15.67 -14.03
CA GLU A 139 -1.87 -17.03 -13.55
C GLU A 139 -0.96 -17.51 -12.41
N ALA A 140 0.17 -16.83 -12.19
CA ALA A 140 1.13 -17.17 -11.14
C ALA A 140 0.94 -16.31 -9.85
N CYS A 141 0.14 -15.28 -9.93
CA CYS A 141 -0.19 -14.42 -8.82
C CYS A 141 -1.44 -14.91 -8.09
#